data_79a8e79e5bb5989fabd2d1ae8e2b7369
#
_entry.id   79a8e79e5bb5989fabd2d1ae8e2b7369
#
_cell.length_a   1.000
_cell.length_b   1.000
_cell.length_c   1.000
_cell.angle_alpha   90.00
_cell.angle_beta   90.00
_cell.angle_gamma   90.00
#
_symmetry.space_group_name_H-M   'P 1'
#
loop_
_entity.id
_entity.type
_entity.pdbx_description
1 polymer ?
#
loop_
_entity_poly.entity_id
_entity_poly.type
_entity_poly.pdbx_seq_one_letter_code
_entity_poly.pdbx_strand_id
1 'polypeptide(L)'
;ENSDIKWGMDLMSEHERFIVEKTFNCPVFLINFPKDIKAFYMKQNPDGKTVAGVDLLVPGIGEICGGSEREADFNKLKARIDELGLDEKAYEWYLDTRRYGGCPHAGFGLGFDRLLMFITGMENIRDVEIYPRTYKEIKY
;
A
#
# COMPACT_ATOMS: atom_id res chain seq x y z
N GLU A 1 -19.46 14.90 0.88
CA GLU A 1 -19.94 15.06 -0.50
C GLU A 1 -19.04 15.97 -1.33
N ASN A 2 -17.77 15.96 -1.08
CA ASN A 2 -16.79 16.73 -1.83
C ASN A 2 -15.94 15.76 -2.62
N SER A 3 -16.36 15.43 -3.83
CA SER A 3 -15.66 14.49 -4.69
C SER A 3 -14.82 15.26 -5.72
N ASP A 4 -13.85 16.02 -5.28
CA ASP A 4 -12.82 16.58 -6.17
C ASP A 4 -11.77 15.53 -6.56
N ILE A 5 -12.01 14.26 -6.20
CA ILE A 5 -11.12 13.16 -6.56
C ILE A 5 -11.14 12.91 -8.07
N LYS A 6 -9.95 12.85 -8.66
CA LYS A 6 -9.74 12.57 -10.08
C LYS A 6 -8.83 11.38 -10.23
N TRP A 7 -8.90 10.74 -11.40
CA TRP A 7 -7.95 9.68 -11.75
C TRP A 7 -6.50 10.15 -11.56
N GLY A 8 -5.69 9.34 -10.90
CA GLY A 8 -4.29 9.66 -10.59
C GLY A 8 -4.07 10.30 -9.22
N MET A 9 -5.13 10.64 -8.48
CA MET A 9 -5.02 11.09 -7.10
C MET A 9 -5.07 9.89 -6.14
N ASP A 10 -4.37 10.03 -5.02
CA ASP A 10 -4.45 9.04 -3.94
C ASP A 10 -5.74 9.22 -3.14
N LEU A 11 -6.26 8.11 -2.60
CA LEU A 11 -7.42 8.16 -1.71
C LEU A 11 -7.00 8.66 -0.33
N MET A 12 -7.79 9.59 0.20
CA MET A 12 -7.67 10.01 1.59
C MET A 12 -8.55 9.12 2.48
N SER A 13 -8.30 9.12 3.78
CA SER A 13 -9.06 8.32 4.76
C SER A 13 -10.57 8.52 4.71
N GLU A 14 -11.04 9.72 4.34
CA GLU A 14 -12.47 10.00 4.16
C GLU A 14 -13.07 9.26 2.96
N HIS A 15 -12.31 9.12 1.86
CA HIS A 15 -12.74 8.37 0.68
C HIS A 15 -12.78 6.87 0.98
N GLU A 16 -11.77 6.35 1.66
CA GLU A 16 -11.70 4.95 2.09
C GLU A 16 -12.89 4.60 2.98
N ARG A 17 -13.15 5.43 4.00
CA ARG A 17 -14.32 5.24 4.89
C ARG A 17 -15.63 5.30 4.13
N PHE A 18 -15.79 6.24 3.21
CA PHE A 18 -17.00 6.33 2.40
C PHE A 18 -17.24 5.03 1.61
N ILE A 19 -16.19 4.47 1.02
CA ILE A 19 -16.26 3.21 0.27
C ILE A 19 -16.75 2.06 1.18
N VAL A 20 -16.09 1.85 2.32
CA VAL A 20 -16.36 0.68 3.17
C VAL A 20 -17.57 0.84 4.08
N GLU A 21 -17.94 2.07 4.48
CA GLU A 21 -19.01 2.32 5.44
C GLU A 21 -20.33 2.75 4.78
N LYS A 22 -20.24 3.45 3.62
CA LYS A 22 -21.44 4.02 2.98
C LYS A 22 -21.80 3.31 1.69
N THR A 23 -20.80 2.89 0.90
CA THR A 23 -21.07 2.28 -0.41
C THR A 23 -21.29 0.78 -0.29
N PHE A 24 -20.38 0.06 0.34
CA PHE A 24 -20.41 -1.41 0.40
C PHE A 24 -20.85 -1.96 1.76
N ASN A 25 -20.63 -1.22 2.83
CA ASN A 25 -20.88 -1.61 4.22
C ASN A 25 -20.24 -2.97 4.58
N CYS A 26 -19.02 -3.20 4.09
CA CYS A 26 -18.23 -4.40 4.32
C CYS A 26 -16.75 -4.13 4.00
N PRO A 27 -15.83 -5.04 4.39
CA PRO A 27 -14.45 -5.00 3.92
C PRO A 27 -14.36 -5.01 2.38
N VAL A 28 -13.46 -4.21 1.83
CA VAL A 28 -13.31 -4.02 0.37
C VAL A 28 -11.83 -4.12 0.00
N PHE A 29 -11.54 -4.89 -1.05
CA PHE A 29 -10.24 -4.84 -1.72
C PHE A 29 -10.25 -3.77 -2.81
N LEU A 30 -9.36 -2.79 -2.69
CA LEU A 30 -9.01 -1.88 -3.79
C LEU A 30 -7.87 -2.50 -4.57
N ILE A 31 -7.96 -2.49 -5.90
CA ILE A 31 -6.95 -3.08 -6.78
C ILE A 31 -6.65 -2.16 -7.98
N ASN A 32 -5.53 -2.42 -8.64
CA ASN A 32 -5.16 -1.75 -9.89
C ASN A 32 -5.03 -0.22 -9.74
N PHE A 33 -4.16 0.20 -8.85
CA PHE A 33 -3.91 1.62 -8.59
C PHE A 33 -3.20 2.32 -9.75
N PRO A 34 -3.41 3.63 -9.94
CA PRO A 34 -2.61 4.43 -10.87
C PRO A 34 -1.10 4.27 -10.59
N LYS A 35 -0.31 4.02 -11.63
CA LYS A 35 1.13 3.75 -11.49
C LYS A 35 1.91 4.89 -10.88
N ASP A 36 1.46 6.13 -11.07
CA ASP A 36 2.23 7.32 -10.71
C ASP A 36 2.14 7.68 -9.23
N ILE A 37 1.18 7.08 -8.51
CA ILE A 37 1.02 7.25 -7.05
C ILE A 37 1.54 6.07 -6.24
N LYS A 38 2.04 5.02 -6.89
CA LYS A 38 2.51 3.80 -6.21
C LYS A 38 4.01 3.57 -6.45
N ALA A 39 4.59 2.71 -5.61
CA ALA A 39 6.02 2.46 -5.57
C ALA A 39 6.56 1.84 -6.87
N PHE A 40 7.80 2.18 -7.22
CA PHE A 40 8.49 1.77 -8.44
C PHE A 40 8.57 0.26 -8.67
N TYR A 41 8.60 -0.51 -7.58
CA TYR A 41 8.77 -1.96 -7.61
C TYR A 41 7.48 -2.74 -7.90
N MET A 42 6.33 -2.08 -7.94
CA MET A 42 5.07 -2.74 -8.25
C MET A 42 4.99 -3.06 -9.74
N LYS A 43 4.54 -4.28 -10.04
CA LYS A 43 4.38 -4.73 -11.43
C LYS A 43 3.33 -3.87 -12.14
N GLN A 44 3.70 -3.34 -13.30
CA GLN A 44 2.77 -2.61 -14.14
C GLN A 44 1.82 -3.57 -14.85
N ASN A 45 0.55 -3.20 -14.90
CA ASN A 45 -0.46 -3.93 -15.65
C ASN A 45 -0.30 -3.70 -17.16
N PRO A 46 -0.85 -4.60 -18.01
CA PRO A 46 -0.75 -4.45 -19.47
C PRO A 46 -1.36 -3.17 -20.04
N ASP A 47 -2.21 -2.49 -19.29
CA ASP A 47 -2.81 -1.21 -19.68
C ASP A 47 -1.81 -0.04 -19.68
N GLY A 48 -0.61 -0.23 -19.12
CA GLY A 48 0.43 0.77 -19.01
C GLY A 48 0.09 1.97 -18.09
N LYS A 49 -1.05 1.93 -17.42
CA LYS A 49 -1.57 3.02 -16.57
C LYS A 49 -1.67 2.64 -15.11
N THR A 50 -1.85 1.36 -14.82
CA THR A 50 -2.04 0.84 -13.47
C THR A 50 -0.94 -0.12 -13.05
N VAL A 51 -0.90 -0.40 -11.75
CA VAL A 51 -0.02 -1.42 -11.14
C VAL A 51 -0.86 -2.48 -10.43
N ALA A 52 -0.33 -3.70 -10.34
CA ALA A 52 -0.93 -4.82 -9.64
C ALA A 52 -0.80 -4.65 -8.11
N GLY A 53 -1.33 -3.55 -7.60
CA GLY A 53 -1.44 -3.25 -6.20
C GLY A 53 -2.77 -3.70 -5.62
N VAL A 54 -2.80 -3.91 -4.31
CA VAL A 54 -4.00 -4.28 -3.54
C VAL A 54 -3.93 -3.68 -2.16
N ASP A 55 -5.01 -3.03 -1.73
CA ASP A 55 -5.18 -2.57 -0.37
C ASP A 55 -6.50 -3.14 0.18
N LEU A 56 -6.49 -3.68 1.40
CA LEU A 56 -7.69 -4.15 2.11
C LEU A 56 -8.15 -3.06 3.06
N LEU A 57 -9.31 -2.52 2.78
CA LEU A 57 -10.00 -1.53 3.61
C LEU A 57 -11.07 -2.21 4.47
N VAL A 58 -11.18 -1.79 5.72
CA VAL A 58 -12.22 -2.28 6.63
C VAL A 58 -12.96 -1.11 7.30
N PRO A 59 -14.26 -1.29 7.62
CA PRO A 59 -15.04 -0.27 8.32
C PRO A 59 -14.40 0.14 9.66
N GLY A 60 -14.45 1.42 9.98
CA GLY A 60 -13.94 2.00 11.23
C GLY A 60 -12.43 2.24 11.27
N ILE A 61 -11.64 1.52 10.45
CA ILE A 61 -10.16 1.59 10.47
C ILE A 61 -9.60 2.21 9.18
N GLY A 62 -10.14 1.87 8.01
CA GLY A 62 -9.54 2.13 6.71
C GLY A 62 -8.61 1.00 6.28
N GLU A 63 -7.48 1.29 5.67
CA GLU A 63 -6.52 0.28 5.23
C GLU A 63 -5.90 -0.48 6.41
N ILE A 64 -6.01 -1.81 6.38
CA ILE A 64 -5.32 -2.71 7.33
C ILE A 64 -4.23 -3.56 6.67
N CYS A 65 -4.29 -3.74 5.37
CA CYS A 65 -3.32 -4.54 4.61
C CYS A 65 -3.10 -3.91 3.24
N GLY A 66 -1.85 -3.74 2.87
CA GLY A 66 -1.46 -3.26 1.55
C GLY A 66 -0.41 -4.15 0.92
N GLY A 67 -0.49 -4.38 -0.38
CA GLY A 67 0.41 -5.27 -1.08
C GLY A 67 0.47 -5.07 -2.58
N SER A 68 1.30 -5.86 -3.24
CA SER A 68 1.36 -5.89 -4.70
C SER A 68 2.06 -7.12 -5.24
N GLU A 69 1.79 -7.45 -6.49
CA GLU A 69 2.73 -8.22 -7.28
C GLU A 69 3.97 -7.36 -7.55
N ARG A 70 5.15 -7.95 -7.46
CA ARG A 70 6.42 -7.25 -7.70
C ARG A 70 6.83 -7.38 -9.15
N GLU A 71 7.47 -6.34 -9.72
CA GLU A 71 8.03 -6.47 -11.06
C GLU A 71 9.18 -7.48 -11.03
N ALA A 72 9.01 -8.58 -11.77
CA ALA A 72 9.98 -9.66 -11.85
C ALA A 72 10.94 -9.53 -13.04
N ASP A 73 10.60 -8.69 -14.02
CA ASP A 73 11.44 -8.43 -15.19
C ASP A 73 12.47 -7.34 -14.86
N PHE A 74 13.76 -7.69 -15.03
CA PHE A 74 14.87 -6.77 -14.78
C PHE A 74 14.78 -5.48 -15.60
N ASN A 75 14.50 -5.61 -16.91
CA ASN A 75 14.51 -4.45 -17.81
C ASN A 75 13.34 -3.50 -17.50
N LYS A 76 12.17 -4.04 -17.18
CA LYS A 76 11.00 -3.24 -16.80
C LYS A 76 11.23 -2.52 -15.48
N LEU A 77 11.78 -3.22 -14.48
CA LEU A 77 12.12 -2.61 -13.20
C LEU A 77 13.14 -1.49 -13.34
N LYS A 78 14.21 -1.74 -14.12
CA LYS A 78 15.22 -0.73 -14.41
C LYS A 78 14.62 0.48 -15.14
N ALA A 79 13.83 0.24 -16.18
CA ALA A 79 13.17 1.32 -16.92
C ALA A 79 12.28 2.19 -16.02
N ARG A 80 11.61 1.58 -15.02
CA ARG A 80 10.80 2.34 -14.07
C ARG A 80 11.65 3.17 -13.11
N ILE A 81 12.79 2.66 -12.66
CA ILE A 81 13.76 3.41 -11.85
C ILE A 81 14.27 4.63 -12.63
N ASP A 82 14.63 4.44 -13.91
CA ASP A 82 15.07 5.51 -14.79
C ASP A 82 13.97 6.55 -15.05
N GLU A 83 12.74 6.11 -15.32
CA GLU A 83 11.57 6.98 -15.53
C GLU A 83 11.30 7.91 -14.33
N LEU A 84 11.51 7.40 -13.12
CA LEU A 84 11.33 8.16 -11.89
C LEU A 84 12.55 8.97 -11.47
N GLY A 85 13.65 8.91 -12.21
CA GLY A 85 14.89 9.62 -11.90
C GLY A 85 15.56 9.16 -10.61
N LEU A 86 15.34 7.89 -10.21
CA LEU A 86 15.94 7.32 -9.01
C LEU A 86 17.40 6.93 -9.26
N ASP A 87 18.24 7.02 -8.23
CA ASP A 87 19.63 6.61 -8.34
C ASP A 87 19.77 5.08 -8.47
N GLU A 88 20.11 4.60 -9.65
CA GLU A 88 20.27 3.17 -9.94
C GLU A 88 21.24 2.49 -8.95
N LYS A 89 22.31 3.15 -8.53
CA LYS A 89 23.29 2.58 -7.60
C LYS A 89 22.69 2.28 -6.23
N ALA A 90 21.76 3.11 -5.77
CA ALA A 90 21.09 2.90 -4.51
C ALA A 90 20.18 1.65 -4.54
N TYR A 91 19.72 1.26 -5.74
CA TYR A 91 18.83 0.12 -5.95
C TYR A 91 19.49 -1.07 -6.66
N GLU A 92 20.81 -1.05 -6.87
CA GLU A 92 21.55 -2.11 -7.57
C GLU A 92 21.32 -3.48 -6.89
N TRP A 93 21.38 -3.55 -5.57
CA TRP A 93 21.11 -4.76 -4.80
C TRP A 93 19.70 -5.33 -5.07
N TYR A 94 18.72 -4.46 -5.30
CA TYR A 94 17.35 -4.86 -5.60
C TYR A 94 17.19 -5.32 -7.05
N LEU A 95 17.87 -4.67 -7.99
CA LEU A 95 17.96 -5.09 -9.38
C LEU A 95 18.65 -6.46 -9.51
N ASP A 96 19.66 -6.73 -8.71
CA ASP A 96 20.41 -7.99 -8.70
C ASP A 96 19.53 -9.19 -8.36
N THR A 97 18.50 -9.01 -7.54
CA THR A 97 17.51 -10.07 -7.27
C THR A 97 16.73 -10.51 -8.52
N ARG A 98 16.77 -9.74 -9.60
CA ARG A 98 16.20 -10.09 -10.92
C ARG A 98 17.27 -10.48 -11.91
N ARG A 99 18.46 -9.88 -11.84
CA ARG A 99 19.60 -10.17 -12.71
C ARG A 99 20.09 -11.61 -12.57
N TYR A 100 20.13 -12.12 -11.36
CA TYR A 100 20.64 -13.46 -11.03
C TYR A 100 19.55 -14.55 -10.97
N GLY A 101 18.38 -14.29 -11.46
CA GLY A 101 17.29 -15.24 -11.54
C GLY A 101 16.11 -14.87 -10.66
N GLY A 102 15.13 -14.20 -11.25
CA GLY A 102 13.88 -13.84 -10.60
C GLY A 102 12.77 -14.85 -10.87
N CYS A 103 11.73 -14.81 -10.03
CA CYS A 103 10.47 -15.49 -10.27
C CYS A 103 9.31 -14.51 -10.02
N PRO A 104 8.12 -14.75 -10.58
CA PRO A 104 6.93 -14.01 -10.17
C PRO A 104 6.72 -14.13 -8.67
N HIS A 105 6.57 -13.01 -7.99
CA HIS A 105 6.36 -12.97 -6.55
C HIS A 105 5.52 -11.77 -6.17
N ALA A 106 4.86 -11.87 -5.02
CA ALA A 106 4.06 -10.82 -4.43
C ALA A 106 4.41 -10.70 -2.94
N GLY A 107 4.01 -9.60 -2.35
CA GLY A 107 4.15 -9.38 -0.93
C GLY A 107 3.10 -8.40 -0.42
N PHE A 108 2.80 -8.52 0.86
CA PHE A 108 1.88 -7.61 1.55
C PHE A 108 2.40 -7.28 2.94
N GLY A 109 1.99 -6.13 3.46
CA GLY A 109 2.13 -5.75 4.84
C GLY A 109 0.77 -5.69 5.51
N LEU A 110 0.65 -6.29 6.69
CA LEU A 110 -0.54 -6.21 7.52
C LEU A 110 -0.22 -5.38 8.77
N GLY A 111 -0.97 -4.29 8.98
CA GLY A 111 -0.88 -3.49 10.19
C GLY A 111 -1.44 -4.25 11.38
N PHE A 112 -0.55 -4.83 12.21
CA PHE A 112 -0.97 -5.67 13.34
C PHE A 112 -1.86 -4.92 14.33
N ASP A 113 -1.49 -3.70 14.68
CA ASP A 113 -2.26 -2.87 15.62
C ASP A 113 -3.62 -2.48 15.04
N ARG A 114 -3.67 -2.16 13.74
CA ARG A 114 -4.94 -1.91 13.03
C ARG A 114 -5.83 -3.14 12.99
N LEU A 115 -5.24 -4.34 12.83
CA LEU A 115 -5.96 -5.60 12.91
C LEU A 115 -6.52 -5.82 14.31
N LEU A 116 -5.73 -5.56 15.37
CA LEU A 116 -6.20 -5.65 16.74
C LEU A 116 -7.34 -4.67 17.02
N MET A 117 -7.22 -3.42 16.58
CA MET A 117 -8.31 -2.44 16.68
C MET A 117 -9.59 -2.96 16.02
N PHE A 118 -9.48 -3.52 14.81
CA PHE A 118 -10.62 -4.04 14.07
C PHE A 118 -11.29 -5.23 14.79
N ILE A 119 -10.51 -6.18 15.31
CA ILE A 119 -11.03 -7.37 16.01
C ILE A 119 -11.63 -7.02 17.37
N THR A 120 -11.00 -6.10 18.10
CA THR A 120 -11.43 -5.73 19.46
C THR A 120 -12.46 -4.63 19.50
N GLY A 121 -12.64 -3.90 18.39
CA GLY A 121 -13.49 -2.71 18.36
C GLY A 121 -12.92 -1.49 19.08
N MET A 122 -11.63 -1.50 19.42
CA MET A 122 -10.95 -0.35 20.05
C MET A 122 -10.77 0.77 19.03
N GLU A 123 -11.11 2.00 19.45
CA GLU A 123 -11.03 3.18 18.57
C GLU A 123 -9.65 3.84 18.58
N ASN A 124 -8.87 3.65 19.64
CA ASN A 124 -7.56 4.28 19.79
C ASN A 124 -6.45 3.22 19.73
N ILE A 125 -5.49 3.41 18.83
CA ILE A 125 -4.36 2.50 18.64
C ILE A 125 -3.53 2.30 19.93
N ARG A 126 -3.50 3.26 20.83
CA ARG A 126 -2.81 3.15 22.13
C ARG A 126 -3.42 2.08 23.02
N ASP A 127 -4.70 1.77 22.85
CA ASP A 127 -5.42 0.82 23.70
C ASP A 127 -5.13 -0.63 23.28
N VAL A 128 -4.53 -0.84 22.12
CA VAL A 128 -4.11 -2.17 21.63
C VAL A 128 -2.60 -2.40 21.74
N GLU A 129 -1.85 -1.36 22.13
CA GLU A 129 -0.41 -1.43 22.39
C GLU A 129 -0.12 -1.78 23.84
N ILE A 130 0.80 -2.73 24.08
CA ILE A 130 1.21 -3.10 25.45
C ILE A 130 2.00 -1.95 26.10
N TYR A 131 2.85 -1.27 25.33
CA TYR A 131 3.67 -0.14 25.78
C TYR A 131 3.54 1.04 24.80
N PRO A 132 2.39 1.75 24.81
CA PRO A 132 2.19 2.84 23.88
C PRO A 132 3.20 3.96 24.13
N ARG A 133 3.85 4.43 23.07
CA ARG A 133 4.80 5.54 23.11
C ARG A 133 4.26 6.71 22.29
N THR A 134 4.18 7.85 22.95
CA THR A 134 3.73 9.07 22.30
C THR A 134 4.69 10.23 22.57
N TYR A 135 4.53 11.30 21.81
CA TYR A 135 5.34 12.49 22.02
C TYR A 135 5.21 12.97 23.47
N LYS A 136 6.34 13.13 24.17
CA LYS A 136 6.45 13.47 25.61
C LYS A 136 5.90 12.43 26.59
N GLU A 137 5.47 11.26 26.14
CA GLU A 137 5.05 10.16 27.02
C GLU A 137 5.82 8.89 26.68
N ILE A 138 7.00 8.76 27.25
CA ILE A 138 7.81 7.54 27.23
C ILE A 138 8.02 7.17 28.69
N LYS A 139 7.28 6.15 29.15
CA LYS A 139 7.38 5.69 30.54
C LYS A 139 8.34 4.52 30.73
N TYR A 140 8.66 3.78 29.64
CA TYR A 140 9.51 2.56 29.64
C TYR A 140 10.40 2.49 28.42
#